data_1cdaa01ee821d7c746fe74b800b40521
#
_entry.id   1cdaa01ee821d7c746fe74b800b40521
#
_cell.length_a   1.000
_cell.length_b   1.000
_cell.length_c   1.000
_cell.angle_alpha   90.00
_cell.angle_beta   90.00
_cell.angle_gamma   90.00
#
_symmetry.space_group_name_H-M   'P 1'
#
loop_
_entity.id
_entity.type
_entity.pdbx_description
1 polymer ?
#
loop_
_entity_poly.entity_id
_entity_poly.type
_entity_poly.pdbx_seq_one_letter_code
_entity_poly.pdbx_strand_id
1 'polypeptide(L)'
;MVAYPSIYINKEVSQHQAVTKKVTTLRLAAMKAQGEPISMLTAYDYTMARLLDAAGIDILLVGDSAANVMAGHTTTLPITLDQMIYHGACVVRGVQRAFVVVDMPFGSYQISPETALASAIRIMKETGADAVKLEGGTHLFSTISQFTAAGIPVVGHLGLTPQSVHQLGGYGLQGKEGAAADKLFEEALGLERAGCCAVVLEKVPASVAARVAQALQIPVIGIGAGSGVDGQVLVSQDMLGMEDRFTPKFLRRFASLGEEIKQAAGAYITAVKERSFPSDAESY
;
A
#
# COMPACT_ATOMS: atom_id res chain seq x y z
N MET A 1 1.98 -29.22 22.42
CA MET A 1 2.16 -28.98 20.98
C MET A 1 0.93 -29.56 20.30
N VAL A 2 -0.11 -28.73 20.08
CA VAL A 2 -1.36 -29.18 19.44
C VAL A 2 -1.17 -28.90 17.94
N ALA A 3 -1.03 -29.96 17.16
CA ALA A 3 -0.98 -29.87 15.71
C ALA A 3 -2.39 -29.50 15.21
N TYR A 4 -2.54 -28.33 14.59
CA TYR A 4 -3.74 -28.03 13.82
C TYR A 4 -3.83 -28.98 12.62
N PRO A 5 -4.91 -29.76 12.47
CA PRO A 5 -5.09 -30.57 11.29
C PRO A 5 -5.26 -29.67 10.07
N SER A 6 -4.65 -30.07 8.97
CA SER A 6 -4.74 -29.42 7.65
C SER A 6 -6.14 -29.59 7.05
N ILE A 7 -7.14 -28.89 7.56
CA ILE A 7 -8.56 -29.02 7.16
C ILE A 7 -8.92 -28.17 5.93
N TYR A 8 -7.97 -27.50 5.30
CA TYR A 8 -8.26 -26.66 4.12
C TYR A 8 -7.62 -27.18 2.83
N ILE A 9 -7.64 -28.50 2.62
CA ILE A 9 -7.40 -29.05 1.28
C ILE A 9 -8.59 -29.94 0.96
N ASN A 10 -9.72 -29.37 0.61
CA ASN A 10 -10.71 -30.08 -0.17
C ASN A 10 -10.60 -29.66 -1.64
N LYS A 11 -10.19 -30.64 -2.42
CA LYS A 11 -10.28 -30.69 -3.86
C LYS A 11 -11.72 -30.42 -4.29
N GLU A 12 -11.85 -29.54 -5.23
CA GLU A 12 -12.79 -29.35 -6.31
C GLU A 12 -13.05 -27.86 -6.55
N VAL A 13 -11.99 -27.16 -7.01
CA VAL A 13 -12.17 -26.05 -7.93
C VAL A 13 -11.39 -26.41 -9.18
N SER A 14 -11.92 -27.37 -9.92
CA SER A 14 -11.58 -27.52 -11.31
C SER A 14 -12.40 -26.52 -12.08
N GLN A 15 -11.76 -25.52 -12.68
CA GLN A 15 -11.92 -25.12 -14.06
C GLN A 15 -11.18 -23.80 -14.29
N HIS A 16 -10.08 -23.87 -15.04
CA HIS A 16 -9.47 -22.76 -15.78
C HIS A 16 -9.18 -21.47 -14.99
N GLN A 17 -8.39 -21.54 -13.92
CA GLN A 17 -7.53 -20.39 -13.61
C GLN A 17 -6.43 -20.38 -14.69
N ALA A 18 -6.62 -19.54 -15.72
CA ALA A 18 -5.49 -19.04 -16.48
C ALA A 18 -4.48 -18.56 -15.42
N VAL A 19 -3.23 -19.09 -15.46
CA VAL A 19 -2.14 -18.64 -14.58
C VAL A 19 -2.03 -17.14 -14.79
N THR A 20 -2.60 -16.36 -13.87
CA THR A 20 -2.62 -14.91 -13.99
C THR A 20 -1.19 -14.44 -13.83
N LYS A 21 -0.61 -13.91 -14.91
CA LYS A 21 0.79 -13.51 -14.97
C LYS A 21 1.09 -12.48 -13.88
N LYS A 22 2.16 -12.71 -13.11
CA LYS A 22 2.64 -11.78 -12.06
C LYS A 22 2.79 -10.37 -12.62
N VAL A 23 2.28 -9.37 -11.91
CA VAL A 23 2.51 -7.95 -12.22
C VAL A 23 3.95 -7.61 -11.86
N THR A 24 4.64 -6.97 -12.79
CA THR A 24 6.04 -6.57 -12.67
C THR A 24 6.19 -5.09 -13.01
N THR A 25 7.37 -4.50 -12.77
CA THR A 25 7.68 -3.12 -13.17
C THR A 25 7.43 -2.89 -14.66
N LEU A 26 7.79 -3.87 -15.52
CA LEU A 26 7.54 -3.81 -16.97
C LEU A 26 6.04 -3.83 -17.29
N ARG A 27 5.23 -4.61 -16.56
CA ARG A 27 3.78 -4.63 -16.74
C ARG A 27 3.16 -3.29 -16.34
N LEU A 28 3.60 -2.71 -15.22
CA LEU A 28 3.13 -1.39 -14.77
C LEU A 28 3.45 -0.29 -15.80
N ALA A 29 4.66 -0.29 -16.35
CA ALA A 29 5.04 0.64 -17.42
C ALA A 29 4.19 0.42 -18.69
N ALA A 30 3.90 -0.84 -19.06
CA ALA A 30 3.05 -1.16 -20.20
C ALA A 30 1.60 -0.71 -19.96
N MET A 31 1.04 -0.85 -18.75
CA MET A 31 -0.29 -0.36 -18.40
C MET A 31 -0.39 1.15 -18.62
N LYS A 32 0.58 1.93 -18.11
CA LYS A 32 0.62 3.37 -18.37
C LYS A 32 0.67 3.69 -19.86
N ALA A 33 1.59 3.07 -20.59
CA ALA A 33 1.74 3.31 -22.03
C ALA A 33 0.47 2.99 -22.84
N GLN A 34 -0.37 2.07 -22.36
CA GLN A 34 -1.63 1.66 -22.98
C GLN A 34 -2.84 2.43 -22.45
N GLY A 35 -2.66 3.33 -21.47
CA GLY A 35 -3.75 4.03 -20.80
C GLY A 35 -4.63 3.09 -19.96
N GLU A 36 -4.11 1.93 -19.53
CA GLU A 36 -4.81 0.99 -18.67
C GLU A 36 -4.67 1.44 -17.21
N PRO A 37 -5.79 1.75 -16.50
CA PRO A 37 -5.73 2.23 -15.13
C PRO A 37 -5.16 1.18 -14.17
N ILE A 38 -4.34 1.63 -13.22
CA ILE A 38 -3.68 0.79 -12.21
C ILE A 38 -4.45 0.89 -10.89
N SER A 39 -4.86 -0.25 -10.36
CA SER A 39 -5.51 -0.35 -9.06
C SER A 39 -4.50 -0.71 -7.96
N MET A 40 -4.54 0.04 -6.85
CA MET A 40 -3.67 -0.19 -5.70
C MET A 40 -4.45 -0.08 -4.41
N LEU A 41 -4.21 -1.02 -3.48
CA LEU A 41 -4.77 -1.00 -2.12
C LEU A 41 -3.68 -1.35 -1.12
N THR A 42 -3.86 -0.91 0.13
CA THR A 42 -2.98 -1.39 1.20
C THR A 42 -3.36 -2.79 1.64
N ALA A 43 -2.38 -3.56 2.14
CA ALA A 43 -2.59 -4.82 2.85
C ALA A 43 -1.52 -4.99 3.93
N TYR A 44 -1.86 -5.67 5.04
CA TYR A 44 -0.97 -5.77 6.19
C TYR A 44 -0.88 -7.20 6.74
N ASP A 45 -1.69 -8.12 6.22
CA ASP A 45 -1.72 -9.52 6.64
C ASP A 45 -1.99 -10.47 5.47
N TYR A 46 -1.75 -11.75 5.73
CA TYR A 46 -1.90 -12.83 4.76
C TYR A 46 -3.33 -12.97 4.21
N THR A 47 -4.34 -12.91 5.08
CA THR A 47 -5.73 -13.18 4.69
C THR A 47 -6.26 -12.07 3.79
N MET A 48 -6.06 -10.80 4.18
CA MET A 48 -6.45 -9.65 3.38
C MET A 48 -5.71 -9.63 2.04
N ALA A 49 -4.39 -9.86 2.04
CA ALA A 49 -3.60 -9.92 0.82
C ALA A 49 -4.11 -10.96 -0.17
N ARG A 50 -4.43 -12.16 0.31
CA ARG A 50 -4.99 -13.25 -0.52
C ARG A 50 -6.34 -12.89 -1.12
N LEU A 51 -7.22 -12.23 -0.36
CA LEU A 51 -8.54 -11.81 -0.84
C LEU A 51 -8.43 -10.72 -1.90
N LEU A 52 -7.57 -9.73 -1.69
CA LEU A 52 -7.35 -8.63 -2.64
C LEU A 52 -6.65 -9.13 -3.91
N ASP A 53 -5.67 -10.02 -3.80
CA ASP A 53 -4.99 -10.63 -4.94
C ASP A 53 -5.97 -11.46 -5.79
N ALA A 54 -6.82 -12.26 -5.15
CA ALA A 54 -7.88 -13.01 -5.82
C ALA A 54 -8.94 -12.13 -6.49
N ALA A 55 -9.17 -10.92 -5.97
CA ALA A 55 -10.04 -9.92 -6.61
C ALA A 55 -9.38 -9.26 -7.83
N GLY A 56 -8.09 -9.49 -8.09
CA GLY A 56 -7.38 -9.00 -9.26
C GLY A 56 -6.73 -7.64 -9.10
N ILE A 57 -6.44 -7.19 -7.87
CA ILE A 57 -5.69 -5.94 -7.62
C ILE A 57 -4.33 -5.95 -8.32
N ASP A 58 -3.86 -4.82 -8.83
CA ASP A 58 -2.58 -4.76 -9.56
C ASP A 58 -1.39 -4.56 -8.61
N ILE A 59 -1.56 -3.71 -7.60
CA ILE A 59 -0.51 -3.42 -6.60
C ILE A 59 -1.07 -3.58 -5.19
N LEU A 60 -0.32 -4.25 -4.33
CA LEU A 60 -0.54 -4.23 -2.89
C LEU A 60 0.56 -3.45 -2.19
N LEU A 61 0.17 -2.45 -1.40
CA LEU A 61 1.06 -1.63 -0.60
C LEU A 61 1.04 -2.10 0.86
N VAL A 62 2.17 -2.54 1.35
CA VAL A 62 2.39 -2.66 2.79
C VAL A 62 2.80 -1.28 3.29
N GLY A 63 1.79 -0.46 3.59
CA GLY A 63 1.96 0.94 3.97
C GLY A 63 2.39 1.10 5.43
N ASP A 64 3.18 2.14 5.73
CA ASP A 64 3.47 2.54 7.12
C ASP A 64 2.21 3.01 7.86
N SER A 65 1.10 3.26 7.15
CA SER A 65 -0.25 3.40 7.68
C SER A 65 -0.71 2.20 8.52
N ALA A 66 0.02 1.05 8.49
CA ALA A 66 -0.12 -0.02 9.48
C ALA A 66 0.01 0.50 10.92
N ALA A 67 0.82 1.52 11.16
CA ALA A 67 0.90 2.19 12.47
C ALA A 67 -0.48 2.68 12.94
N ASN A 68 -1.29 3.23 12.03
CA ASN A 68 -2.61 3.75 12.35
C ASN A 68 -3.65 2.64 12.43
N VAL A 69 -3.84 1.87 11.35
CA VAL A 69 -4.98 0.96 11.20
C VAL A 69 -4.78 -0.42 11.84
N MET A 70 -3.53 -0.82 12.09
CA MET A 70 -3.21 -2.10 12.75
C MET A 70 -2.75 -1.91 14.19
N ALA A 71 -1.94 -0.88 14.49
CA ALA A 71 -1.38 -0.65 15.81
C ALA A 71 -2.09 0.46 16.60
N GLY A 72 -2.99 1.26 15.98
CA GLY A 72 -3.79 2.30 16.65
C GLY A 72 -3.00 3.57 17.00
N HIS A 73 -1.83 3.80 16.41
CA HIS A 73 -1.07 5.03 16.59
C HIS A 73 -1.72 6.21 15.87
N THR A 74 -1.46 7.43 16.35
CA THR A 74 -1.99 8.67 15.76
C THR A 74 -1.23 9.14 14.54
N THR A 75 -0.01 8.64 14.33
CA THR A 75 0.85 8.95 13.17
C THR A 75 1.52 7.66 12.67
N THR A 76 2.14 7.73 11.47
CA THR A 76 2.90 6.59 10.92
C THR A 76 4.30 6.46 11.53
N LEU A 77 4.80 7.46 12.27
CA LEU A 77 6.17 7.54 12.77
C LEU A 77 6.61 6.39 13.70
N PRO A 78 5.76 5.83 14.58
CA PRO A 78 6.19 4.82 15.55
C PRO A 78 6.49 3.44 14.97
N ILE A 79 6.00 3.13 13.76
CA ILE A 79 6.20 1.78 13.19
C ILE A 79 7.67 1.54 12.87
N THR A 80 8.17 0.38 13.26
CA THR A 80 9.58 0.01 13.09
C THR A 80 9.82 -0.74 11.78
N LEU A 81 11.09 -0.80 11.36
CA LEU A 81 11.50 -1.59 10.20
C LEU A 81 11.14 -3.09 10.37
N ASP A 82 11.33 -3.64 11.57
CA ASP A 82 11.01 -5.05 11.85
C ASP A 82 9.51 -5.33 11.75
N GLN A 83 8.66 -4.40 12.20
CA GLN A 83 7.22 -4.51 12.04
C GLN A 83 6.81 -4.43 10.56
N MET A 84 7.41 -3.53 9.78
CA MET A 84 7.16 -3.46 8.34
C MET A 84 7.61 -4.73 7.62
N ILE A 85 8.74 -5.31 8.00
CA ILE A 85 9.20 -6.61 7.48
C ILE A 85 8.22 -7.71 7.85
N TYR A 86 7.72 -7.76 9.09
CA TYR A 86 6.69 -8.73 9.49
C TYR A 86 5.43 -8.64 8.62
N HIS A 87 4.85 -7.44 8.47
CA HIS A 87 3.68 -7.21 7.62
C HIS A 87 3.97 -7.56 6.16
N GLY A 88 5.12 -7.12 5.62
CA GLY A 88 5.55 -7.41 4.26
C GLY A 88 5.64 -8.91 3.98
N ALA A 89 6.28 -9.67 4.87
CA ALA A 89 6.38 -11.11 4.76
C ALA A 89 5.01 -11.82 4.83
N CYS A 90 4.07 -11.31 5.63
CA CYS A 90 2.69 -11.83 5.68
C CYS A 90 1.97 -11.59 4.35
N VAL A 91 2.05 -10.39 3.80
CA VAL A 91 1.41 -10.00 2.54
C VAL A 91 1.96 -10.82 1.37
N VAL A 92 3.30 -10.87 1.23
CA VAL A 92 3.95 -11.60 0.12
C VAL A 92 3.53 -13.07 0.08
N ARG A 93 3.41 -13.74 1.23
CA ARG A 93 2.94 -15.14 1.28
C ARG A 93 1.49 -15.30 0.80
N GLY A 94 0.67 -14.27 0.85
CA GLY A 94 -0.73 -14.28 0.40
C GLY A 94 -0.92 -13.96 -1.08
N VAL A 95 0.12 -13.50 -1.78
CA VAL A 95 0.04 -12.95 -3.14
C VAL A 95 0.63 -13.90 -4.17
N GLN A 96 -0.07 -14.04 -5.29
CA GLN A 96 0.40 -14.78 -6.46
C GLN A 96 0.60 -13.86 -7.68
N ARG A 97 -0.25 -12.84 -7.83
CA ARG A 97 -0.29 -11.97 -9.01
C ARG A 97 0.18 -10.54 -8.74
N ALA A 98 -0.36 -9.88 -7.72
CA ALA A 98 -0.16 -8.46 -7.49
C ALA A 98 1.32 -8.08 -7.26
N PHE A 99 1.71 -6.88 -7.69
CA PHE A 99 3.02 -6.30 -7.40
C PHE A 99 3.02 -5.81 -5.94
N VAL A 100 3.94 -6.30 -5.12
CA VAL A 100 3.99 -5.95 -3.69
C VAL A 100 5.04 -4.90 -3.42
N VAL A 101 4.61 -3.77 -2.86
CA VAL A 101 5.46 -2.64 -2.44
C VAL A 101 5.46 -2.56 -0.92
N VAL A 102 6.62 -2.40 -0.30
CA VAL A 102 6.74 -2.20 1.16
C VAL A 102 7.30 -0.82 1.45
N ASP A 103 6.62 -0.07 2.31
CA ASP A 103 7.10 1.23 2.78
C ASP A 103 8.34 1.08 3.66
N MET A 104 9.31 1.94 3.40
CA MET A 104 10.40 2.17 4.34
C MET A 104 9.89 3.10 5.45
N PRO A 105 9.84 2.66 6.73
CA PRO A 105 9.30 3.48 7.79
C PRO A 105 10.25 4.62 8.16
N PHE A 106 9.70 5.63 8.82
CA PHE A 106 10.49 6.77 9.32
C PHE A 106 11.68 6.30 10.16
N GLY A 107 12.84 6.92 9.93
CA GLY A 107 14.12 6.58 10.59
C GLY A 107 14.91 5.48 9.89
N SER A 108 14.34 4.76 8.91
CA SER A 108 15.03 3.68 8.21
C SER A 108 15.85 4.14 6.98
N TYR A 109 15.62 5.38 6.49
CA TYR A 109 16.28 5.89 5.28
C TYR A 109 16.73 7.36 5.36
N GLN A 110 16.43 8.07 6.47
CA GLN A 110 16.77 9.49 6.60
C GLN A 110 18.20 9.75 7.11
N ILE A 111 18.88 8.73 7.67
CA ILE A 111 20.18 8.91 8.33
C ILE A 111 21.31 9.07 7.30
N SER A 112 21.46 8.11 6.41
CA SER A 112 22.42 8.14 5.30
C SER A 112 21.98 7.20 4.18
N PRO A 113 22.47 7.40 2.93
CA PRO A 113 22.18 6.49 1.82
C PRO A 113 22.60 5.04 2.09
N GLU A 114 23.71 4.81 2.79
CA GLU A 114 24.21 3.46 3.12
C GLU A 114 23.29 2.76 4.13
N THR A 115 22.84 3.48 5.15
CA THR A 115 21.87 2.95 6.14
C THR A 115 20.53 2.67 5.45
N ALA A 116 20.09 3.56 4.57
CA ALA A 116 18.89 3.39 3.79
C ALA A 116 18.97 2.14 2.90
N LEU A 117 20.08 1.94 2.19
CA LEU A 117 20.30 0.75 1.35
C LEU A 117 20.31 -0.54 2.18
N ALA A 118 20.93 -0.54 3.35
CA ALA A 118 20.91 -1.69 4.26
C ALA A 118 19.48 -2.04 4.70
N SER A 119 18.66 -1.03 5.02
CA SER A 119 17.23 -1.21 5.37
C SER A 119 16.42 -1.74 4.19
N ALA A 120 16.62 -1.20 2.98
CA ALA A 120 15.95 -1.67 1.77
C ALA A 120 16.31 -3.12 1.44
N ILE A 121 17.60 -3.49 1.57
CA ILE A 121 18.07 -4.88 1.37
C ILE A 121 17.38 -5.82 2.37
N ARG A 122 17.24 -5.42 3.64
CA ARG A 122 16.51 -6.21 4.63
C ARG A 122 15.05 -6.44 4.20
N ILE A 123 14.34 -5.39 3.81
CA ILE A 123 12.97 -5.52 3.33
C ILE A 123 12.89 -6.52 2.18
N MET A 124 13.69 -6.33 1.12
CA MET A 124 13.66 -7.20 -0.06
C MET A 124 13.97 -8.66 0.27
N LYS A 125 15.00 -8.90 1.06
CA LYS A 125 15.45 -10.27 1.41
C LYS A 125 14.54 -10.99 2.39
N GLU A 126 14.04 -10.28 3.41
CA GLU A 126 13.28 -10.89 4.50
C GLU A 126 11.78 -11.04 4.15
N THR A 127 11.27 -10.21 3.22
CA THR A 127 9.87 -10.27 2.81
C THR A 127 9.65 -10.96 1.47
N GLY A 128 10.58 -10.81 0.52
CA GLY A 128 10.39 -11.18 -0.88
C GLY A 128 9.50 -10.20 -1.66
N ALA A 129 9.36 -8.95 -1.19
CA ALA A 129 8.62 -7.89 -1.88
C ALA A 129 9.23 -7.55 -3.25
N ASP A 130 8.42 -6.96 -4.13
CA ASP A 130 8.83 -6.57 -5.49
C ASP A 130 9.49 -5.19 -5.53
N ALA A 131 9.18 -4.30 -4.57
CA ALA A 131 9.72 -2.93 -4.49
C ALA A 131 9.65 -2.36 -3.06
N VAL A 132 10.39 -1.27 -2.84
CA VAL A 132 10.24 -0.43 -1.64
C VAL A 132 9.64 0.92 -2.00
N LYS A 133 8.99 1.62 -1.02
CA LYS A 133 8.51 3.00 -1.20
C LYS A 133 9.20 3.93 -0.19
N LEU A 134 9.52 5.17 -0.62
CA LEU A 134 10.08 6.23 0.21
C LEU A 134 9.33 7.54 -0.02
N GLU A 135 9.26 8.37 1.03
CA GLU A 135 8.62 9.68 1.02
C GLU A 135 9.64 10.81 0.94
N GLY A 136 9.58 11.61 -0.11
CA GLY A 136 10.39 12.80 -0.31
C GLY A 136 10.85 13.00 -1.74
N GLY A 137 11.41 14.18 -2.00
CA GLY A 137 11.84 14.64 -3.32
C GLY A 137 13.37 14.72 -3.43
N THR A 138 13.88 15.91 -3.75
CA THR A 138 15.27 16.19 -4.17
C THR A 138 16.33 15.56 -3.26
N HIS A 139 16.13 15.58 -1.95
CA HIS A 139 17.10 15.07 -0.97
C HIS A 139 17.25 13.53 -1.02
N LEU A 140 16.35 12.81 -1.69
CA LEU A 140 16.40 11.35 -1.82
C LEU A 140 16.95 10.85 -3.16
N PHE A 141 17.20 11.72 -4.14
CA PHE A 141 17.59 11.27 -5.49
C PHE A 141 18.83 10.39 -5.48
N SER A 142 19.86 10.75 -4.69
CA SER A 142 21.09 9.94 -4.58
C SER A 142 20.84 8.59 -3.92
N THR A 143 20.01 8.55 -2.87
CA THR A 143 19.61 7.32 -2.18
C THR A 143 18.85 6.40 -3.13
N ILE A 144 17.88 6.93 -3.88
CA ILE A 144 17.09 6.17 -4.86
C ILE A 144 17.99 5.62 -5.96
N SER A 145 18.93 6.44 -6.48
CA SER A 145 19.89 5.98 -7.50
C SER A 145 20.77 4.84 -7.00
N GLN A 146 21.15 4.83 -5.72
CA GLN A 146 21.88 3.71 -5.13
C GLN A 146 21.03 2.44 -5.03
N PHE A 147 19.74 2.57 -4.66
CA PHE A 147 18.82 1.43 -4.60
C PHE A 147 18.63 0.80 -5.98
N THR A 148 18.37 1.63 -6.98
CA THR A 148 18.16 1.15 -8.36
C THR A 148 19.43 0.54 -8.97
N ALA A 149 20.61 1.11 -8.67
CA ALA A 149 21.89 0.52 -9.05
C ALA A 149 22.16 -0.82 -8.36
N ALA A 150 21.62 -1.03 -7.15
CA ALA A 150 21.67 -2.30 -6.44
C ALA A 150 20.58 -3.31 -6.90
N GLY A 151 19.75 -2.95 -7.90
CA GLY A 151 18.69 -3.80 -8.43
C GLY A 151 17.38 -3.78 -7.63
N ILE A 152 17.18 -2.80 -6.74
CA ILE A 152 15.97 -2.66 -5.93
C ILE A 152 15.01 -1.69 -6.64
N PRO A 153 13.80 -2.12 -7.07
CA PRO A 153 12.79 -1.22 -7.60
C PRO A 153 12.26 -0.27 -6.52
N VAL A 154 12.03 0.99 -6.90
CA VAL A 154 11.63 2.05 -5.97
C VAL A 154 10.36 2.72 -6.46
N VAL A 155 9.42 2.92 -5.54
CA VAL A 155 8.25 3.80 -5.70
C VAL A 155 8.52 5.08 -4.92
N GLY A 156 8.46 6.24 -5.59
CA GLY A 156 8.56 7.54 -4.94
C GLY A 156 7.22 7.97 -4.34
N HIS A 157 7.24 8.90 -3.37
CA HIS A 157 6.02 9.47 -2.81
C HIS A 157 6.19 10.97 -2.56
N LEU A 158 5.34 11.78 -3.21
CA LEU A 158 5.31 13.24 -3.13
C LEU A 158 3.93 13.78 -2.75
N GLY A 159 3.89 15.06 -2.48
CA GLY A 159 2.69 15.74 -2.00
C GLY A 159 2.63 15.72 -0.48
N LEU A 160 1.52 15.28 0.09
CA LEU A 160 1.47 14.98 1.52
C LEU A 160 2.30 13.72 1.79
N THR A 161 3.30 13.87 2.63
CA THR A 161 4.15 12.78 3.11
C THR A 161 3.88 12.60 4.61
N PRO A 162 3.10 11.56 5.02
CA PRO A 162 2.73 11.35 6.42
C PRO A 162 3.90 11.29 7.39
N GLN A 163 5.05 10.78 6.96
CA GLN A 163 6.27 10.77 7.77
C GLN A 163 6.80 12.17 8.07
N SER A 164 6.43 13.18 7.29
CA SER A 164 6.80 14.59 7.49
C SER A 164 5.70 15.41 8.15
N VAL A 165 4.68 14.77 8.77
CA VAL A 165 3.48 15.43 9.29
C VAL A 165 3.77 16.59 10.25
N HIS A 166 4.79 16.45 11.09
CA HIS A 166 5.19 17.53 12.03
C HIS A 166 5.83 18.71 11.31
N GLN A 167 6.66 18.47 10.30
CA GLN A 167 7.26 19.51 9.48
C GLN A 167 6.20 20.25 8.62
N LEU A 168 5.23 19.49 8.09
CA LEU A 168 4.14 20.04 7.26
C LEU A 168 3.06 20.74 8.09
N GLY A 169 3.09 20.60 9.42
CA GLY A 169 2.07 21.18 10.32
C GLY A 169 0.71 20.52 10.20
N GLY A 170 0.65 19.25 9.75
CA GLY A 170 -0.56 18.45 9.62
C GLY A 170 -0.78 17.86 8.22
N TYR A 171 -2.00 17.39 7.98
CA TYR A 171 -2.38 16.65 6.77
C TYR A 171 -3.00 17.55 5.68
N GLY A 172 -2.43 18.75 5.46
CA GLY A 172 -2.92 19.72 4.49
C GLY A 172 -2.67 19.34 3.03
N LEU A 173 -3.38 20.00 2.10
CA LEU A 173 -3.15 19.89 0.65
C LEU A 173 -1.78 20.48 0.30
N GLN A 174 -0.98 19.78 -0.50
CA GLN A 174 0.38 20.13 -0.91
C GLN A 174 0.44 20.60 -2.38
N GLY A 175 1.46 21.36 -2.75
CA GLY A 175 1.67 21.78 -4.14
C GLY A 175 0.50 22.60 -4.72
N LYS A 176 -0.08 23.50 -3.92
CA LYS A 176 -1.35 24.17 -4.29
C LYS A 176 -1.22 25.00 -5.57
N GLU A 177 -0.26 25.90 -5.64
CA GLU A 177 -0.11 26.83 -6.76
C GLU A 177 1.31 27.41 -6.85
N GLY A 178 1.67 27.99 -8.01
CA GLY A 178 2.92 28.69 -8.23
C GLY A 178 4.15 27.85 -7.94
N ALA A 179 5.11 28.42 -7.24
CA ALA A 179 6.40 27.78 -6.97
C ALA A 179 6.30 26.43 -6.25
N ALA A 180 5.28 26.21 -5.43
CA ALA A 180 5.08 24.91 -4.74
C ALA A 180 4.64 23.83 -5.72
N ALA A 181 3.79 24.14 -6.68
CA ALA A 181 3.38 23.21 -7.74
C ALA A 181 4.54 22.91 -8.69
N ASP A 182 5.33 23.92 -9.06
CA ASP A 182 6.49 23.76 -9.93
C ASP A 182 7.58 22.93 -9.24
N LYS A 183 7.83 23.16 -7.95
CA LYS A 183 8.76 22.35 -7.16
C LYS A 183 8.33 20.88 -7.16
N LEU A 184 7.06 20.58 -6.87
CA LEU A 184 6.53 19.21 -6.87
C LEU A 184 6.68 18.54 -8.24
N PHE A 185 6.43 19.29 -9.32
CA PHE A 185 6.61 18.82 -10.68
C PHE A 185 8.07 18.47 -10.98
N GLU A 186 9.03 19.34 -10.64
CA GLU A 186 10.46 19.09 -10.84
C GLU A 186 10.96 17.93 -9.96
N GLU A 187 10.45 17.81 -8.74
CA GLU A 187 10.75 16.67 -7.87
C GLU A 187 10.24 15.35 -8.46
N ALA A 188 9.06 15.33 -9.07
CA ALA A 188 8.54 14.13 -9.74
C ALA A 188 9.41 13.71 -10.94
N LEU A 189 9.83 14.67 -11.78
CA LEU A 189 10.80 14.42 -12.86
C LEU A 189 12.14 13.91 -12.31
N GLY A 190 12.57 14.46 -11.18
CA GLY A 190 13.79 14.05 -10.49
C GLY A 190 13.73 12.61 -9.97
N LEU A 191 12.58 12.19 -9.42
CA LEU A 191 12.36 10.81 -8.97
C LEU A 191 12.43 9.81 -10.14
N GLU A 192 11.83 10.15 -11.28
CA GLU A 192 11.96 9.33 -12.49
C GLU A 192 13.41 9.23 -12.96
N ARG A 193 14.14 10.35 -13.04
CA ARG A 193 15.56 10.37 -13.40
C ARG A 193 16.45 9.58 -12.41
N ALA A 194 16.07 9.56 -11.12
CA ALA A 194 16.75 8.75 -10.12
C ALA A 194 16.47 7.25 -10.23
N GLY A 195 15.49 6.85 -11.06
CA GLY A 195 15.17 5.46 -11.39
C GLY A 195 13.96 4.88 -10.68
N CYS A 196 13.07 5.72 -10.12
CA CYS A 196 11.79 5.22 -9.63
C CYS A 196 11.01 4.50 -10.74
N CYS A 197 10.31 3.41 -10.38
CA CYS A 197 9.43 2.67 -11.29
C CYS A 197 7.97 3.13 -11.25
N ALA A 198 7.57 3.92 -10.25
CA ALA A 198 6.29 4.59 -10.11
C ALA A 198 6.40 5.73 -9.08
N VAL A 199 5.43 6.64 -9.07
CA VAL A 199 5.32 7.72 -8.07
C VAL A 199 3.91 7.77 -7.51
N VAL A 200 3.79 7.84 -6.17
CA VAL A 200 2.54 8.17 -5.48
C VAL A 200 2.43 9.68 -5.31
N LEU A 201 1.26 10.25 -5.61
CA LEU A 201 0.92 11.65 -5.31
C LEU A 201 -0.23 11.69 -4.31
N GLU A 202 0.03 12.21 -3.11
CA GLU A 202 -0.98 12.31 -2.07
C GLU A 202 -1.40 13.75 -1.81
N LYS A 203 -2.72 13.99 -1.76
CA LYS A 203 -3.35 15.29 -1.45
C LYS A 203 -2.69 16.46 -2.22
N VAL A 204 -2.69 16.32 -3.54
CA VAL A 204 -2.18 17.28 -4.52
C VAL A 204 -3.37 17.77 -5.36
N PRO A 205 -3.43 19.06 -5.79
CA PRO A 205 -4.46 19.51 -6.70
C PRO A 205 -4.52 18.65 -7.97
N ALA A 206 -5.74 18.30 -8.40
CA ALA A 206 -5.96 17.42 -9.55
C ALA A 206 -5.27 17.90 -10.86
N SER A 207 -5.22 19.22 -11.08
CA SER A 207 -4.53 19.80 -12.23
C SER A 207 -3.01 19.60 -12.19
N VAL A 208 -2.40 19.72 -11.00
CA VAL A 208 -0.97 19.50 -10.80
C VAL A 208 -0.63 18.01 -10.97
N ALA A 209 -1.44 17.13 -10.38
CA ALA A 209 -1.25 15.68 -10.51
C ALA A 209 -1.38 15.21 -11.96
N ALA A 210 -2.36 15.72 -12.71
CA ALA A 210 -2.53 15.42 -14.13
C ALA A 210 -1.33 15.92 -14.96
N ARG A 211 -0.81 17.12 -14.68
CA ARG A 211 0.41 17.64 -15.32
C ARG A 211 1.61 16.72 -15.08
N VAL A 212 1.78 16.22 -13.86
CA VAL A 212 2.84 15.27 -13.52
C VAL A 212 2.65 13.96 -14.27
N ALA A 213 1.43 13.40 -14.24
CA ALA A 213 1.14 12.12 -14.91
C ALA A 213 1.38 12.18 -16.42
N GLN A 214 1.08 13.30 -17.08
CA GLN A 214 1.35 13.51 -18.50
C GLN A 214 2.83 13.63 -18.84
N ALA A 215 3.64 14.14 -17.92
CA ALA A 215 5.07 14.38 -18.16
C ALA A 215 5.94 13.15 -17.90
N LEU A 216 5.58 12.32 -16.92
CA LEU A 216 6.35 11.13 -16.56
C LEU A 216 6.08 9.96 -17.53
N GLN A 217 7.09 9.12 -17.76
CA GLN A 217 6.94 7.84 -18.46
C GLN A 217 6.57 6.70 -17.50
N ILE A 218 6.88 6.85 -16.21
CA ILE A 218 6.52 5.90 -15.15
C ILE A 218 5.12 6.17 -14.61
N PRO A 219 4.40 5.16 -14.09
CA PRO A 219 3.06 5.33 -13.52
C PRO A 219 3.01 6.33 -12.38
N VAL A 220 1.95 7.14 -12.36
CA VAL A 220 1.58 8.05 -11.28
C VAL A 220 0.31 7.53 -10.62
N ILE A 221 0.39 7.21 -9.33
CA ILE A 221 -0.72 6.68 -8.53
C ILE A 221 -1.21 7.76 -7.57
N GLY A 222 -2.48 8.10 -7.63
CA GLY A 222 -3.06 9.17 -6.82
C GLY A 222 -3.77 8.67 -5.56
N ILE A 223 -3.71 9.48 -4.51
CA ILE A 223 -4.63 9.42 -3.37
C ILE A 223 -5.01 10.85 -2.99
N GLY A 224 -6.28 11.22 -3.21
CA GLY A 224 -6.68 12.61 -3.05
C GLY A 224 -6.00 13.56 -4.05
N ALA A 225 -5.68 13.08 -5.24
CA ALA A 225 -4.98 13.81 -6.31
C ALA A 225 -5.81 13.92 -7.62
N GLY A 226 -7.09 13.58 -7.58
CA GLY A 226 -7.98 13.59 -8.75
C GLY A 226 -7.83 12.34 -9.62
N SER A 227 -8.60 12.31 -10.73
CA SER A 227 -8.68 11.15 -11.65
C SER A 227 -7.74 11.24 -12.85
N GLY A 228 -7.00 12.34 -13.02
CA GLY A 228 -6.11 12.58 -14.17
C GLY A 228 -4.72 11.95 -14.02
N VAL A 229 -4.61 10.85 -13.27
CA VAL A 229 -3.39 10.07 -13.03
C VAL A 229 -3.57 8.63 -13.51
N ASP A 230 -2.51 7.85 -13.54
CA ASP A 230 -2.52 6.51 -14.15
C ASP A 230 -3.16 5.43 -13.25
N GLY A 231 -3.29 5.70 -11.95
CA GLY A 231 -3.91 4.77 -11.00
C GLY A 231 -4.33 5.44 -9.70
N GLN A 232 -4.94 4.66 -8.81
CA GLN A 232 -5.44 5.15 -7.52
C GLN A 232 -5.04 4.18 -6.41
N VAL A 233 -4.72 4.73 -5.22
CA VAL A 233 -4.53 3.94 -4.00
C VAL A 233 -5.46 4.42 -2.88
N LEU A 234 -5.94 3.48 -2.08
CA LEU A 234 -6.64 3.72 -0.81
C LEU A 234 -6.12 2.79 0.28
N VAL A 235 -6.26 3.22 1.51
CA VAL A 235 -6.13 2.33 2.67
C VAL A 235 -7.30 1.37 2.67
N SER A 236 -7.05 0.06 2.72
CA SER A 236 -8.08 -0.96 2.57
C SER A 236 -9.14 -0.90 3.69
N GLN A 237 -8.75 -0.62 4.93
CA GLN A 237 -9.67 -0.45 6.05
C GLN A 237 -10.64 0.71 5.84
N ASP A 238 -10.15 1.81 5.26
CA ASP A 238 -10.99 2.98 4.93
C ASP A 238 -11.95 2.65 3.78
N MET A 239 -11.44 2.04 2.71
CA MET A 239 -12.20 1.64 1.52
C MET A 239 -13.31 0.65 1.86
N LEU A 240 -13.03 -0.30 2.76
CA LEU A 240 -13.98 -1.31 3.23
C LEU A 240 -14.93 -0.81 4.33
N GLY A 241 -14.77 0.42 4.81
CA GLY A 241 -15.60 0.98 5.87
C GLY A 241 -15.44 0.28 7.22
N MET A 242 -14.22 -0.18 7.53
CA MET A 242 -13.87 -0.75 8.84
C MET A 242 -13.57 0.36 9.86
N GLU A 243 -13.02 1.50 9.41
CA GLU A 243 -12.80 2.70 10.21
C GLU A 243 -13.90 3.73 9.92
N ASP A 244 -14.59 4.20 10.95
CA ASP A 244 -15.73 5.12 10.85
C ASP A 244 -15.39 6.57 11.27
N ARG A 245 -14.27 6.78 11.97
CA ARG A 245 -13.85 8.09 12.50
C ARG A 245 -13.12 8.97 11.48
N PHE A 246 -12.59 8.38 10.39
CA PHE A 246 -11.86 9.10 9.36
C PHE A 246 -12.64 9.10 8.04
N THR A 247 -13.06 10.30 7.59
CA THR A 247 -13.84 10.45 6.34
C THR A 247 -13.31 11.64 5.53
N PRO A 248 -12.13 11.54 4.93
CA PRO A 248 -11.61 12.60 4.09
C PRO A 248 -12.41 12.72 2.78
N LYS A 249 -12.42 13.91 2.16
CA LYS A 249 -13.17 14.19 0.92
C LYS A 249 -12.89 13.21 -0.22
N PHE A 250 -11.68 12.68 -0.30
CA PHE A 250 -11.27 11.78 -1.39
C PHE A 250 -11.66 10.31 -1.16
N LEU A 251 -12.09 9.95 0.04
CA LEU A 251 -12.48 8.59 0.37
C LEU A 251 -13.88 8.28 -0.13
N ARG A 252 -14.00 7.23 -0.93
CA ARG A 252 -15.26 6.52 -1.18
C ARG A 252 -15.19 5.17 -0.46
N ARG A 253 -16.19 4.90 0.36
CA ARG A 253 -16.38 3.56 0.93
C ARG A 253 -17.09 2.67 -0.08
N PHE A 254 -16.59 1.48 -0.29
CA PHE A 254 -17.16 0.46 -1.19
C PHE A 254 -17.90 -0.64 -0.43
N ALA A 255 -17.74 -0.68 0.90
CA ALA A 255 -18.41 -1.58 1.82
C ALA A 255 -18.63 -0.91 3.19
N SER A 256 -19.28 -1.61 4.11
CA SER A 256 -19.53 -1.19 5.50
C SER A 256 -19.15 -2.31 6.48
N LEU A 257 -17.97 -2.89 6.29
CA LEU A 257 -17.54 -4.08 7.06
C LEU A 257 -17.47 -3.82 8.56
N GLY A 258 -17.23 -2.59 9.01
CA GLY A 258 -17.25 -2.26 10.44
C GLY A 258 -18.60 -2.58 11.09
N GLU A 259 -19.72 -2.28 10.43
CA GLU A 259 -21.07 -2.61 10.92
C GLU A 259 -21.35 -4.11 10.80
N GLU A 260 -20.96 -4.75 9.72
CA GLU A 260 -21.14 -6.20 9.53
C GLU A 260 -20.38 -7.00 10.58
N ILE A 261 -19.14 -6.61 10.91
CA ILE A 261 -18.34 -7.22 11.97
C ILE A 261 -19.03 -7.08 13.34
N LYS A 262 -19.54 -5.88 13.66
CA LYS A 262 -20.27 -5.63 14.92
C LYS A 262 -21.53 -6.48 15.02
N GLN A 263 -22.30 -6.59 13.93
CA GLN A 263 -23.50 -7.41 13.87
C GLN A 263 -23.18 -8.91 14.02
N ALA A 264 -22.19 -9.41 13.30
CA ALA A 264 -21.78 -10.81 13.40
C ALA A 264 -21.26 -11.16 14.80
N ALA A 265 -20.44 -10.28 15.39
CA ALA A 265 -19.98 -10.46 16.78
C ALA A 265 -21.13 -10.44 17.78
N GLY A 266 -22.12 -9.54 17.61
CA GLY A 266 -23.32 -9.49 18.43
C GLY A 266 -24.16 -10.77 18.35
N ALA A 267 -24.38 -11.29 17.14
CA ALA A 267 -25.10 -12.56 16.92
C ALA A 267 -24.36 -13.73 17.58
N TYR A 268 -23.02 -13.81 17.44
CA TYR A 268 -22.22 -14.82 18.11
C TYR A 268 -22.33 -14.74 19.64
N ILE A 269 -22.21 -13.53 20.21
CA ILE A 269 -22.33 -13.29 21.66
C ILE A 269 -23.70 -13.78 22.16
N THR A 270 -24.78 -13.47 21.44
CA THR A 270 -26.13 -13.89 21.79
C THR A 270 -26.25 -15.40 21.77
N ALA A 271 -25.82 -16.05 20.69
CA ALA A 271 -25.87 -17.51 20.55
C ALA A 271 -25.11 -18.24 21.68
N VAL A 272 -23.91 -17.74 22.04
CA VAL A 272 -23.13 -18.32 23.16
C VAL A 272 -23.85 -18.14 24.50
N LYS A 273 -24.44 -16.97 24.77
CA LYS A 273 -25.13 -16.69 26.06
C LYS A 273 -26.43 -17.47 26.18
N GLU A 274 -27.13 -17.70 25.08
CA GLU A 274 -28.36 -18.51 25.02
C GLU A 274 -28.09 -20.01 24.93
N ARG A 275 -26.80 -20.42 24.85
CA ARG A 275 -26.37 -21.81 24.67
C ARG A 275 -26.94 -22.47 23.40
N SER A 276 -27.23 -21.69 22.38
CA SER A 276 -27.61 -22.18 21.05
C SER A 276 -26.42 -22.45 20.13
N PHE A 277 -25.20 -22.00 20.53
CA PHE A 277 -23.93 -22.33 19.92
C PHE A 277 -22.92 -22.85 20.97
N PRO A 278 -22.20 -23.98 20.75
CA PRO A 278 -22.41 -24.88 19.61
C PRO A 278 -23.70 -25.72 19.74
N SER A 279 -24.29 -26.08 18.61
CA SER A 279 -25.34 -27.07 18.56
C SER A 279 -24.77 -28.51 18.57
N ASP A 280 -25.65 -29.54 18.65
CA ASP A 280 -25.21 -30.95 18.55
C ASP A 280 -24.48 -31.23 17.24
N ALA A 281 -24.86 -30.58 16.14
CA ALA A 281 -24.21 -30.72 14.84
C ALA A 281 -22.80 -30.10 14.76
N GLU A 282 -22.47 -29.20 15.71
CA GLU A 282 -21.17 -28.50 15.81
C GLU A 282 -20.32 -29.05 16.97
N SER A 283 -20.78 -30.12 17.64
CA SER A 283 -20.10 -30.77 18.77
C SER A 283 -19.49 -32.12 18.36
N TYR A 284 -18.39 -32.49 19.03
CA TYR A 284 -17.70 -33.78 18.80
C TYR A 284 -18.00 -34.77 19.89
#